data_ab831f94803c6de19e384d7dc92318bc
#
_entry.id   ab831f94803c6de19e384d7dc92318bc
#
_cell.length_a   1.000
_cell.length_b   1.000
_cell.length_c   1.000
_cell.angle_alpha   90.00
_cell.angle_beta   90.00
_cell.angle_gamma   90.00
#
_symmetry.space_group_name_H-M   'P 1'
#
loop_
_entity.id
_entity.type
_entity.pdbx_description
1 polymer ?
#
loop_
_entity_poly.entity_id
_entity_poly.type
_entity_poly.pdbx_seq_one_letter_code
_entity_poly.pdbx_strand_id
1 'polypeptide(L)'
;VEDETVVGMVNTDQFRPFYTLTGLKNGHTTVTFTDHKGKQAVVQVTVNPISIDVSNLTPRVGVNNKIMITVEKGNGGYSLTAENEEIVAIQQVDDTRFNLIGKKAGITTVFVRDEAEQELSLTVTVVQADKVANLGSGNYFKVPFEYNGTADESLKNLSTITFEARFNIESLNGNDNGN
;
A
#
# COMPACT_ATOMS: atom_id res chain seq x y z
N VAL A 1 7.00 30.64 20.22
CA VAL A 1 7.02 29.18 20.21
C VAL A 1 8.36 28.75 20.82
N GLU A 2 8.35 27.81 21.74
CA GLU A 2 9.57 27.30 22.40
C GLU A 2 10.35 26.38 21.45
N ASP A 3 9.64 25.50 20.73
CA ASP A 3 10.19 24.63 19.69
C ASP A 3 9.46 24.87 18.36
N GLU A 4 10.13 25.62 17.47
CA GLU A 4 9.60 25.95 16.14
C GLU A 4 9.71 24.77 15.15
N THR A 5 10.40 23.69 15.50
CA THR A 5 10.43 22.46 14.67
C THR A 5 9.16 21.63 14.86
N VAL A 6 8.48 21.76 16.00
CA VAL A 6 7.22 21.05 16.30
C VAL A 6 6.02 21.84 15.79
N VAL A 7 6.00 23.17 15.99
CA VAL A 7 4.89 24.04 15.61
C VAL A 7 5.37 25.31 14.94
N GLY A 8 4.94 25.54 13.72
CA GLY A 8 5.04 26.83 13.05
C GLY A 8 3.92 27.77 13.50
N MET A 9 4.24 29.07 13.62
CA MET A 9 3.28 30.10 13.98
C MET A 9 3.38 31.28 13.02
N VAL A 10 2.24 31.70 12.46
CA VAL A 10 2.16 32.87 11.58
C VAL A 10 1.06 33.80 12.04
N ASN A 11 1.35 35.11 12.08
CA ASN A 11 0.29 36.10 12.23
C ASN A 11 -0.43 36.27 10.91
N THR A 12 -1.73 35.99 10.90
CA THR A 12 -2.58 35.97 9.67
C THR A 12 -3.36 37.26 9.47
N ASP A 13 -3.32 38.20 10.42
CA ASP A 13 -3.99 39.49 10.31
C ASP A 13 -3.05 40.65 10.75
N GLN A 14 -2.83 41.62 9.88
CA GLN A 14 -1.97 42.79 10.16
C GLN A 14 -2.53 43.73 11.22
N PHE A 15 -3.84 43.72 11.44
CA PHE A 15 -4.55 44.62 12.31
C PHE A 15 -5.01 44.02 13.64
N ARG A 16 -5.00 42.69 13.69
CA ARG A 16 -5.42 41.92 14.87
C ARG A 16 -4.43 40.84 15.22
N PRO A 17 -4.24 40.51 16.50
CA PRO A 17 -3.34 39.44 16.89
C PRO A 17 -3.91 38.05 16.67
N PHE A 18 -4.24 37.72 15.41
CA PHE A 18 -4.64 36.40 15.02
C PHE A 18 -3.46 35.57 14.54
N TYR A 19 -3.23 34.46 15.20
CA TYR A 19 -2.15 33.55 14.89
C TYR A 19 -2.68 32.21 14.46
N THR A 20 -2.14 31.69 13.35
CA THR A 20 -2.35 30.32 12.93
C THR A 20 -1.20 29.46 13.40
N LEU A 21 -1.51 28.37 14.09
CA LEU A 21 -0.55 27.35 14.48
C LEU A 21 -0.63 26.17 13.51
N THR A 22 0.52 25.75 12.98
CA THR A 22 0.63 24.60 12.09
C THR A 22 1.54 23.58 12.74
N GLY A 23 1.05 22.35 12.94
CA GLY A 23 1.87 21.22 13.39
C GLY A 23 2.86 20.85 12.27
N LEU A 24 4.16 20.81 12.58
CA LEU A 24 5.24 20.48 11.64
C LEU A 24 5.83 19.10 11.89
N LYS A 25 5.96 18.74 13.17
CA LYS A 25 6.55 17.46 13.59
C LYS A 25 5.83 16.98 14.84
N ASN A 26 5.72 15.66 14.99
CA ASN A 26 5.24 15.04 16.23
C ASN A 26 6.03 15.55 17.44
N GLY A 27 5.33 15.93 18.49
CA GLY A 27 5.95 16.40 19.71
C GLY A 27 5.07 17.32 20.56
N HIS A 28 5.70 17.90 21.56
CA HIS A 28 5.07 18.84 22.49
C HIS A 28 5.87 20.13 22.51
N THR A 29 5.19 21.27 22.51
CA THR A 29 5.83 22.57 22.66
C THR A 29 4.91 23.54 23.38
N THR A 30 5.44 24.66 23.79
CA THR A 30 4.68 25.77 24.39
C THR A 30 4.70 26.99 23.49
N VAL A 31 3.56 27.69 23.44
CA VAL A 31 3.44 28.99 22.79
C VAL A 31 3.12 30.01 23.88
N THR A 32 4.00 30.98 24.04
CA THR A 32 3.83 32.06 25.02
C THR A 32 3.44 33.34 24.30
N PHE A 33 2.31 33.91 24.68
CA PHE A 33 1.86 35.21 24.24
C PHE A 33 2.14 36.23 25.33
N THR A 34 2.78 37.33 24.98
CA THR A 34 3.10 38.39 25.93
C THR A 34 2.41 39.70 25.50
N ASP A 35 1.64 40.34 26.37
CA ASP A 35 1.03 41.63 26.10
C ASP A 35 2.02 42.79 26.28
N HIS A 36 1.58 43.99 25.91
CA HIS A 36 2.40 45.22 26.00
C HIS A 36 2.77 45.61 27.44
N LYS A 37 2.10 45.02 28.46
CA LYS A 37 2.39 45.19 29.89
C LYS A 37 3.26 44.08 30.46
N GLY A 38 3.74 43.17 29.61
CA GLY A 38 4.56 42.05 30.02
C GLY A 38 3.79 40.88 30.64
N LYS A 39 2.45 40.90 30.60
CA LYS A 39 1.65 39.79 31.10
C LYS A 39 1.64 38.64 30.07
N GLN A 40 1.85 37.43 30.55
CA GLN A 40 2.00 36.26 29.71
C GLN A 40 0.80 35.33 29.81
N ALA A 41 0.45 34.70 28.67
CA ALA A 41 -0.39 33.53 28.56
C ALA A 41 0.37 32.42 27.86
N VAL A 42 0.37 31.23 28.44
CA VAL A 42 1.08 30.06 27.93
C VAL A 42 0.07 29.03 27.46
N VAL A 43 0.23 28.55 26.23
CA VAL A 43 -0.56 27.49 25.63
C VAL A 43 0.34 26.29 25.37
N GLN A 44 -0.04 25.13 25.89
CA GLN A 44 0.63 23.88 25.57
C GLN A 44 0.05 23.33 24.28
N VAL A 45 0.90 22.96 23.34
CA VAL A 45 0.53 22.41 22.05
C VAL A 45 1.13 21.03 21.90
N THR A 46 0.29 20.07 21.53
CA THR A 46 0.70 18.71 21.19
C THR A 46 0.40 18.47 19.73
N VAL A 47 1.39 18.03 18.98
CA VAL A 47 1.25 17.55 17.62
C VAL A 47 1.33 16.03 17.65
N ASN A 48 0.24 15.37 17.29
CA ASN A 48 0.19 13.91 17.24
C ASN A 48 0.55 13.41 15.82
N PRO A 49 1.22 12.25 15.69
CA PRO A 49 1.50 11.68 14.40
C PRO A 49 0.20 11.26 13.69
N ILE A 50 0.21 11.35 12.38
CA ILE A 50 -0.87 10.84 11.53
C ILE A 50 -0.69 9.33 11.42
N SER A 51 -1.75 8.55 11.62
CA SER A 51 -1.71 7.10 11.42
C SER A 51 -1.43 6.75 9.96
N ILE A 52 -0.61 5.73 9.75
CA ILE A 52 -0.30 5.23 8.40
C ILE A 52 -1.57 4.59 7.81
N ASP A 53 -1.84 4.90 6.54
CA ASP A 53 -2.87 4.25 5.72
C ASP A 53 -2.27 3.84 4.39
N VAL A 54 -2.72 2.71 3.84
CA VAL A 54 -2.18 2.13 2.61
C VAL A 54 -3.31 1.66 1.69
N SER A 55 -3.02 1.60 0.41
CA SER A 55 -3.98 1.19 -0.63
C SER A 55 -4.52 -0.25 -0.47
N ASN A 56 -3.81 -1.15 0.23
CA ASN A 56 -4.23 -2.53 0.44
C ASN A 56 -3.54 -3.15 1.67
N LEU A 57 -4.32 -3.59 2.66
CA LEU A 57 -3.83 -4.24 3.88
C LEU A 57 -3.55 -5.75 3.73
N THR A 58 -4.15 -6.39 2.73
CA THR A 58 -4.06 -7.84 2.50
C THR A 58 -3.70 -8.17 1.05
N PRO A 59 -2.56 -7.69 0.54
CA PRO A 59 -2.19 -7.87 -0.85
C PRO A 59 -1.94 -9.34 -1.20
N ARG A 60 -2.41 -9.73 -2.40
CA ARG A 60 -2.14 -11.05 -2.99
C ARG A 60 -1.32 -10.86 -4.26
N VAL A 61 -0.24 -11.60 -4.38
CA VAL A 61 0.66 -11.52 -5.53
C VAL A 61 1.08 -12.91 -5.98
N GLY A 62 1.20 -13.14 -7.27
CA GLY A 62 1.73 -14.39 -7.82
C GLY A 62 3.25 -14.50 -7.65
N VAL A 63 3.77 -15.73 -7.61
CA VAL A 63 5.22 -15.96 -7.70
C VAL A 63 5.74 -15.36 -9.01
N ASN A 64 6.88 -14.65 -8.95
CA ASN A 64 7.50 -13.87 -10.04
C ASN A 64 6.65 -12.69 -10.57
N ASN A 65 5.54 -12.37 -9.93
CA ASN A 65 4.74 -11.17 -10.22
C ASN A 65 4.98 -10.10 -9.15
N LYS A 66 4.50 -8.89 -9.44
CA LYS A 66 4.55 -7.76 -8.51
C LYS A 66 3.20 -7.10 -8.35
N ILE A 67 2.95 -6.57 -7.17
CA ILE A 67 1.81 -5.69 -6.86
C ILE A 67 2.34 -4.40 -6.24
N MET A 68 1.75 -3.27 -6.60
CA MET A 68 2.11 -1.98 -6.03
C MET A 68 1.28 -1.70 -4.79
N ILE A 69 1.94 -1.26 -3.72
CA ILE A 69 1.35 -0.69 -2.52
C ILE A 69 1.68 0.79 -2.50
N THR A 70 0.68 1.62 -2.26
CA THR A 70 0.83 3.06 -2.07
C THR A 70 0.54 3.40 -0.62
N VAL A 71 1.40 4.17 0.02
CA VAL A 71 1.10 4.79 1.32
C VAL A 71 0.30 6.05 1.05
N GLU A 72 -0.94 6.08 1.56
CA GLU A 72 -1.92 7.14 1.27
C GLU A 72 -1.92 8.22 2.35
N LYS A 73 -1.56 7.84 3.59
CA LYS A 73 -1.44 8.75 4.75
C LYS A 73 -0.29 8.31 5.64
N GLY A 74 0.23 9.25 6.41
CA GLY A 74 1.29 9.06 7.39
C GLY A 74 2.17 10.30 7.50
N ASN A 75 3.35 10.15 8.11
CA ASN A 75 4.21 11.27 8.45
C ASN A 75 5.45 11.41 7.53
N GLY A 76 5.49 10.69 6.40
CA GLY A 76 6.64 10.71 5.47
C GLY A 76 7.76 9.74 5.88
N GLY A 77 8.85 9.74 5.09
CA GLY A 77 10.03 8.90 5.39
C GLY A 77 9.73 7.40 5.43
N TYR A 78 8.83 6.92 4.57
CA TYR A 78 8.34 5.55 4.64
C TYR A 78 9.40 4.51 4.29
N SER A 79 9.43 3.45 5.10
CA SER A 79 10.22 2.24 4.85
C SER A 79 9.34 1.00 4.98
N LEU A 80 9.57 0.01 4.14
CA LEU A 80 8.89 -1.28 4.20
C LEU A 80 9.92 -2.39 4.47
N THR A 81 9.56 -3.32 5.37
CA THR A 81 10.36 -4.50 5.66
C THR A 81 9.49 -5.74 5.67
N ALA A 82 9.97 -6.83 5.08
CA ALA A 82 9.27 -8.12 5.11
C ALA A 82 9.81 -8.97 6.26
N GLU A 83 8.92 -9.61 7.00
CA GLU A 83 9.28 -10.59 8.03
C GLU A 83 10.00 -11.79 7.42
N ASN A 84 9.60 -12.20 6.20
CA ASN A 84 10.27 -13.26 5.46
C ASN A 84 10.56 -12.84 4.02
N GLU A 85 11.81 -12.48 3.77
CA GLU A 85 12.30 -12.05 2.45
C GLU A 85 12.42 -13.17 1.42
N GLU A 86 12.31 -14.45 1.83
CA GLU A 86 12.25 -15.57 0.88
C GLU A 86 10.86 -15.66 0.22
N ILE A 87 9.81 -15.18 0.89
CA ILE A 87 8.44 -15.19 0.38
C ILE A 87 8.18 -13.96 -0.48
N VAL A 88 8.54 -12.76 -0.01
CA VAL A 88 8.32 -11.51 -0.72
C VAL A 88 9.54 -10.61 -0.68
N ALA A 89 9.90 -10.01 -1.82
CA ALA A 89 10.85 -8.92 -1.88
C ALA A 89 10.13 -7.58 -2.00
N ILE A 90 10.77 -6.53 -1.52
CA ILE A 90 10.26 -5.16 -1.57
C ILE A 90 11.19 -4.33 -2.46
N GLN A 91 10.60 -3.56 -3.37
CA GLN A 91 11.30 -2.60 -4.21
C GLN A 91 10.62 -1.24 -4.07
N GLN A 92 11.33 -0.28 -3.54
CA GLN A 92 10.86 1.10 -3.51
C GLN A 92 10.83 1.67 -4.93
N VAL A 93 9.71 2.33 -5.28
CA VAL A 93 9.51 3.01 -6.57
C VAL A 93 9.72 4.51 -6.42
N ASP A 94 9.14 5.09 -5.37
CA ASP A 94 9.32 6.47 -4.94
C ASP A 94 9.03 6.61 -3.43
N ASP A 95 8.85 7.84 -2.96
CA ASP A 95 8.68 8.13 -1.52
C ASP A 95 7.42 7.49 -0.91
N THR A 96 6.41 7.17 -1.70
CA THR A 96 5.12 6.65 -1.23
C THR A 96 4.73 5.31 -1.85
N ARG A 97 5.42 4.86 -2.92
CA ARG A 97 5.05 3.66 -3.68
C ARG A 97 6.10 2.58 -3.60
N PHE A 98 5.65 1.36 -3.37
CA PHE A 98 6.48 0.18 -3.21
C PHE A 98 5.90 -0.99 -4.00
N ASN A 99 6.74 -1.74 -4.72
CA ASN A 99 6.37 -3.00 -5.33
C ASN A 99 6.67 -4.13 -4.34
N LEU A 100 5.68 -4.99 -4.09
CA LEU A 100 5.85 -6.28 -3.44
C LEU A 100 6.00 -7.34 -4.53
N ILE A 101 7.11 -8.06 -4.53
CA ILE A 101 7.47 -9.05 -5.55
C ILE A 101 7.40 -10.43 -4.91
N GLY A 102 6.48 -11.28 -5.38
CA GLY A 102 6.33 -12.65 -4.88
C GLY A 102 7.52 -13.51 -5.31
N LYS A 103 8.22 -14.12 -4.36
CA LYS A 103 9.35 -15.04 -4.62
C LYS A 103 8.95 -16.50 -4.46
N LYS A 104 8.22 -16.83 -3.41
CA LYS A 104 7.83 -18.20 -3.04
C LYS A 104 6.40 -18.17 -2.49
N ALA A 105 5.61 -19.17 -2.82
CA ALA A 105 4.26 -19.29 -2.29
C ALA A 105 4.29 -19.41 -0.76
N GLY A 106 3.42 -18.64 -0.10
CA GLY A 106 3.35 -18.55 1.36
C GLY A 106 2.65 -17.27 1.82
N ILE A 107 2.63 -17.09 3.12
CA ILE A 107 2.09 -15.90 3.78
C ILE A 107 3.20 -15.28 4.60
N THR A 108 3.33 -13.97 4.57
CA THR A 108 4.28 -13.22 5.38
C THR A 108 3.71 -11.87 5.77
N THR A 109 4.26 -11.27 6.82
CA THR A 109 3.95 -9.90 7.23
C THR A 109 4.93 -8.93 6.58
N VAL A 110 4.42 -7.79 6.13
CA VAL A 110 5.23 -6.64 5.73
C VAL A 110 4.89 -5.48 6.66
N PHE A 111 5.91 -4.90 7.27
CA PHE A 111 5.78 -3.74 8.14
C PHE A 111 6.07 -2.47 7.35
N VAL A 112 5.19 -1.50 7.48
CA VAL A 112 5.37 -0.13 6.96
C VAL A 112 5.68 0.76 8.15
N ARG A 113 6.78 1.51 8.10
CA ARG A 113 7.15 2.50 9.12
C ARG A 113 7.33 3.86 8.50
N ASP A 114 7.04 4.89 9.27
CA ASP A 114 7.27 6.29 8.91
C ASP A 114 8.30 6.97 9.83
N GLU A 115 8.63 8.23 9.54
CA GLU A 115 9.61 9.01 10.33
C GLU A 115 9.12 9.38 11.74
N ALA A 116 7.80 9.28 12.00
CA ALA A 116 7.22 9.47 13.33
C ALA A 116 7.13 8.15 14.13
N GLU A 117 7.86 7.12 13.69
CA GLU A 117 7.92 5.78 14.32
C GLU A 117 6.55 5.07 14.39
N GLN A 118 5.59 5.50 13.56
CA GLN A 118 4.34 4.76 13.41
C GLN A 118 4.61 3.49 12.60
N GLU A 119 3.93 2.41 12.96
CA GLU A 119 4.03 1.13 12.26
C GLU A 119 2.66 0.61 11.84
N LEU A 120 2.57 0.10 10.63
CA LEU A 120 1.41 -0.61 10.10
C LEU A 120 1.86 -1.95 9.52
N SER A 121 1.13 -3.02 9.80
CA SER A 121 1.41 -4.35 9.28
C SER A 121 0.45 -4.74 8.16
N LEU A 122 0.99 -5.32 7.08
CA LEU A 122 0.27 -5.88 5.94
C LEU A 122 0.41 -7.40 5.97
N THR A 123 -0.69 -8.13 5.74
CA THR A 123 -0.62 -9.58 5.54
C THR A 123 -0.52 -9.88 4.05
N VAL A 124 0.66 -10.25 3.58
CA VAL A 124 0.95 -10.54 2.17
C VAL A 124 0.80 -12.02 1.90
N THR A 125 -0.04 -12.39 0.92
CA THR A 125 -0.17 -13.76 0.43
C THR A 125 0.48 -13.89 -0.94
N VAL A 126 1.50 -14.71 -1.05
CA VAL A 126 2.12 -15.08 -2.33
C VAL A 126 1.54 -16.41 -2.77
N VAL A 127 0.95 -16.44 -3.97
CA VAL A 127 0.32 -17.62 -4.54
C VAL A 127 1.13 -18.17 -5.70
N GLN A 128 1.26 -19.50 -5.75
CA GLN A 128 1.79 -20.17 -6.93
C GLN A 128 0.65 -20.32 -7.93
N ALA A 129 0.90 -19.95 -9.18
CA ALA A 129 -0.01 -20.35 -10.26
C ALA A 129 0.22 -21.84 -10.54
N ASP A 130 -0.64 -22.68 -10.03
CA ASP A 130 -0.48 -24.13 -10.14
C ASP A 130 -0.71 -24.69 -11.55
N LYS A 131 -1.36 -23.92 -12.43
CA LYS A 131 -1.65 -24.36 -13.81
C LYS A 131 -1.65 -23.19 -14.77
N VAL A 132 -0.83 -23.29 -15.80
CA VAL A 132 -0.92 -22.47 -17.01
C VAL A 132 -1.68 -23.30 -18.05
N ALA A 133 -2.83 -22.78 -18.51
CA ALA A 133 -3.50 -23.38 -19.65
C ALA A 133 -2.67 -23.07 -20.91
N ASN A 134 -2.04 -24.08 -21.49
CA ASN A 134 -1.42 -23.94 -22.81
C ASN A 134 -2.49 -24.15 -23.88
N LEU A 135 -2.97 -23.06 -24.46
CA LEU A 135 -3.91 -23.10 -25.57
C LEU A 135 -3.09 -23.20 -26.87
N GLY A 136 -2.95 -24.40 -27.40
CA GLY A 136 -2.41 -24.60 -28.75
C GLY A 136 -3.23 -23.82 -29.80
N SER A 137 -2.63 -23.55 -30.96
CA SER A 137 -3.28 -22.79 -32.03
C SER A 137 -4.61 -23.43 -32.44
N GLY A 138 -5.67 -22.65 -32.54
CA GLY A 138 -7.01 -23.08 -32.92
C GLY A 138 -7.89 -23.61 -31.79
N ASN A 139 -7.44 -23.56 -30.57
CA ASN A 139 -8.21 -24.06 -29.44
C ASN A 139 -8.82 -22.93 -28.59
N TYR A 140 -10.02 -23.15 -28.13
CA TYR A 140 -10.70 -22.30 -27.15
C TYR A 140 -10.62 -22.91 -25.78
N PHE A 141 -10.64 -22.04 -24.75
CA PHE A 141 -10.68 -22.47 -23.37
C PHE A 141 -12.06 -23.05 -23.05
N LYS A 142 -12.11 -24.36 -22.79
CA LYS A 142 -13.31 -25.01 -22.28
C LYS A 142 -13.02 -25.50 -20.88
N VAL A 143 -13.70 -24.95 -19.89
CA VAL A 143 -13.71 -25.50 -18.53
C VAL A 143 -14.82 -26.54 -18.47
N PRO A 144 -14.52 -27.83 -18.48
CA PRO A 144 -15.54 -28.82 -18.21
C PRO A 144 -15.89 -28.74 -16.73
N PHE A 145 -17.14 -28.44 -16.41
CA PHE A 145 -17.69 -28.56 -15.05
C PHE A 145 -17.81 -30.02 -14.60
N GLU A 146 -17.72 -30.95 -15.54
CA GLU A 146 -17.73 -32.39 -15.29
C GLU A 146 -16.55 -33.04 -15.99
N TYR A 147 -15.63 -33.58 -15.23
CA TYR A 147 -14.57 -34.44 -15.75
C TYR A 147 -14.86 -35.88 -15.32
N ASN A 148 -15.34 -36.75 -16.24
CA ASN A 148 -15.56 -38.19 -16.07
C ASN A 148 -16.27 -38.58 -14.75
N GLY A 149 -17.25 -37.81 -14.29
CA GLY A 149 -17.99 -38.09 -13.07
C GLY A 149 -17.25 -37.92 -11.76
N THR A 150 -16.00 -37.53 -11.80
CA THR A 150 -15.24 -37.09 -10.62
C THR A 150 -14.99 -35.60 -10.73
N ALA A 151 -15.85 -34.82 -10.07
CA ALA A 151 -15.60 -33.40 -9.90
C ALA A 151 -14.29 -33.24 -9.11
N ASP A 152 -13.46 -32.28 -9.55
CA ASP A 152 -12.32 -31.87 -8.74
C ASP A 152 -12.87 -31.33 -7.42
N GLU A 153 -12.66 -32.04 -6.32
CA GLU A 153 -13.18 -31.70 -4.99
C GLU A 153 -12.74 -30.31 -4.55
N SER A 154 -11.60 -29.80 -5.10
CA SER A 154 -11.11 -28.46 -4.81
C SER A 154 -11.99 -27.34 -5.38
N LEU A 155 -12.87 -27.66 -6.37
CA LEU A 155 -13.78 -26.70 -7.00
C LEU A 155 -15.22 -26.80 -6.47
N LYS A 156 -15.56 -27.84 -5.72
CA LYS A 156 -16.95 -28.11 -5.27
C LYS A 156 -17.54 -27.07 -4.33
N ASN A 157 -16.73 -26.31 -3.62
CA ASN A 157 -17.19 -25.38 -2.59
C ASN A 157 -16.83 -23.91 -2.87
N LEU A 158 -16.49 -23.57 -4.12
CA LEU A 158 -16.21 -22.19 -4.48
C LEU A 158 -17.51 -21.43 -4.71
N SER A 159 -17.82 -20.48 -3.84
CA SER A 159 -18.95 -19.55 -4.01
C SER A 159 -18.68 -18.49 -5.07
N THR A 160 -17.41 -18.26 -5.41
CA THR A 160 -16.98 -17.27 -6.41
C THR A 160 -15.68 -17.72 -7.05
N ILE A 161 -15.65 -17.75 -8.39
CA ILE A 161 -14.45 -18.02 -9.19
C ILE A 161 -14.10 -16.72 -9.91
N THR A 162 -12.92 -16.18 -9.64
CA THR A 162 -12.38 -15.05 -10.40
C THR A 162 -11.34 -15.57 -11.38
N PHE A 163 -11.59 -15.37 -12.67
CA PHE A 163 -10.62 -15.67 -13.72
C PHE A 163 -9.84 -14.40 -14.04
N GLU A 164 -8.54 -14.38 -13.76
CA GLU A 164 -7.61 -13.38 -14.28
C GLU A 164 -6.79 -14.05 -15.39
N ALA A 165 -7.06 -13.69 -16.65
CA ALA A 165 -6.30 -14.19 -17.78
C ALA A 165 -5.44 -13.08 -18.36
N ARG A 166 -4.12 -13.28 -18.40
CA ARG A 166 -3.20 -12.48 -19.19
C ARG A 166 -2.90 -13.24 -20.48
N PHE A 167 -3.30 -12.65 -21.61
CA PHE A 167 -3.01 -13.19 -22.94
C PHE A 167 -1.75 -12.53 -23.47
N ASN A 168 -0.71 -13.31 -23.74
CA ASN A 168 0.39 -12.88 -24.59
C ASN A 168 0.08 -13.38 -26.01
N ILE A 169 -0.34 -12.45 -26.88
CA ILE A 169 -0.63 -12.79 -28.27
C ILE A 169 0.68 -12.63 -29.04
N GLU A 170 1.40 -13.72 -29.24
CA GLU A 170 2.68 -13.71 -29.98
C GLU A 170 2.51 -13.52 -31.49
N SER A 171 1.38 -13.91 -32.06
CA SER A 171 0.98 -13.56 -33.44
C SER A 171 -0.51 -13.76 -33.67
N LEU A 172 -1.15 -12.79 -34.31
CA LEU A 172 -2.44 -12.94 -34.97
C LEU A 172 -2.20 -13.22 -36.45
N ASN A 173 -1.72 -14.38 -36.80
CA ASN A 173 -1.73 -14.80 -38.19
C ASN A 173 -3.12 -15.38 -38.52
N GLY A 174 -4.07 -14.49 -38.65
CA GLY A 174 -5.33 -14.80 -39.34
C GLY A 174 -5.06 -14.88 -40.82
N ASN A 175 -4.86 -16.07 -41.35
CA ASN A 175 -5.12 -16.32 -42.76
C ASN A 175 -6.64 -16.31 -42.93
N ASP A 176 -7.21 -15.16 -43.17
CA ASP A 176 -8.52 -14.98 -43.72
C ASP A 176 -8.45 -15.36 -45.19
N ASN A 177 -8.42 -16.64 -45.49
CA ASN A 177 -8.78 -17.13 -46.80
C ASN A 177 -10.31 -17.33 -46.81
N GLY A 178 -10.98 -16.20 -47.11
CA GLY A 178 -12.36 -16.24 -47.52
C GLY A 178 -12.52 -17.16 -48.75
N ASN A 179 -13.37 -18.14 -48.60
CA ASN A 179 -14.15 -18.75 -49.65
C ASN A 179 -15.48 -19.19 -49.06
#